data_32e20015ad0b1a9efe2df817e417d6ad
#
_entry.id   32e20015ad0b1a9efe2df817e417d6ad
#
_cell.length_a   1.000
_cell.length_b   1.000
_cell.length_c   1.000
_cell.angle_alpha   90.00
_cell.angle_beta   90.00
_cell.angle_gamma   90.00
#
_symmetry.space_group_name_H-M   'P 1'
#
loop_
_entity.id
_entity.type
_entity.pdbx_description
1 polymer ?
#
loop_
_entity_poly.entity_id
_entity_poly.type
_entity_poly.pdbx_seq_one_letter_code
_entity_poly.pdbx_strand_id
1 'polypeptide(L)'
;GFCAVYGCTDTAAANYDAAANTDDGSCAYGTPGCMDATACNFDSAATVDDGSCTFAGAGLDCNGDCLAGSAVFYTAGSYCSEHSFTITDCNGAVLADMTSGCNGFNSCITLPAVYTVTMNDSYNDGWDGATLTVDGIVYSAEGTYQVGACPVLGCTDAAAANYDAAADTDDGSC
;
A
#
# COMPACT_ATOMS: atom_id res chain seq x y z
N GLY A 1 -6.90 19.90 -47.77
CA GLY A 1 -7.24 20.82 -46.68
C GLY A 1 -6.62 20.34 -45.38
N PHE A 2 -5.95 21.23 -44.67
CA PHE A 2 -5.45 20.88 -43.30
C PHE A 2 -6.65 20.85 -42.36
N CYS A 3 -6.74 19.85 -41.51
CA CYS A 3 -7.73 19.83 -40.45
C CYS A 3 -7.40 20.96 -39.42
N ALA A 4 -8.41 21.70 -39.01
CA ALA A 4 -8.24 22.64 -37.89
C ALA A 4 -7.94 21.86 -36.60
N VAL A 5 -6.84 22.19 -35.96
CA VAL A 5 -6.49 21.71 -34.62
C VAL A 5 -6.72 22.90 -33.69
N TYR A 6 -7.73 22.81 -32.84
CA TYR A 6 -8.11 23.86 -31.92
C TYR A 6 -7.32 23.79 -30.62
N GLY A 7 -6.94 24.94 -30.07
CA GLY A 7 -6.20 25.07 -28.81
C GLY A 7 -5.60 26.47 -28.66
N CYS A 8 -4.90 26.72 -27.56
CA CYS A 8 -4.23 28.00 -27.35
C CYS A 8 -3.01 28.14 -28.26
N THR A 9 -3.00 29.17 -29.13
CA THR A 9 -1.90 29.47 -30.09
C THR A 9 -0.94 30.53 -29.59
N ASP A 10 -1.15 31.12 -28.43
CA ASP A 10 -0.26 32.13 -27.86
C ASP A 10 0.87 31.48 -27.05
N THR A 11 2.12 31.64 -27.52
CA THR A 11 3.32 31.09 -26.87
C THR A 11 3.61 31.67 -25.48
N ALA A 12 2.95 32.79 -25.11
CA ALA A 12 3.06 33.37 -23.77
C ALA A 12 2.04 32.78 -22.78
N ALA A 13 1.09 32.00 -23.24
CA ALA A 13 0.09 31.36 -22.39
C ALA A 13 0.67 30.11 -21.72
N ALA A 14 0.27 29.84 -20.47
CA ALA A 14 0.67 28.68 -19.70
C ALA A 14 0.25 27.36 -20.34
N ASN A 15 -0.86 27.36 -21.09
CA ASN A 15 -1.43 26.20 -21.78
C ASN A 15 -1.23 26.28 -23.32
N TYR A 16 -0.13 26.91 -23.78
CA TYR A 16 0.21 26.92 -25.21
C TYR A 16 0.25 25.51 -25.79
N ASP A 17 -0.47 25.30 -26.89
CA ASP A 17 -0.42 24.04 -27.65
C ASP A 17 0.30 24.26 -29.00
N ALA A 18 1.51 23.73 -29.12
CA ALA A 18 2.31 23.82 -30.34
C ALA A 18 1.69 23.10 -31.54
N ALA A 19 0.73 22.18 -31.33
CA ALA A 19 0.00 21.51 -32.39
C ALA A 19 -1.23 22.27 -32.87
N ALA A 20 -1.73 23.22 -32.08
CA ALA A 20 -2.88 24.05 -32.44
C ALA A 20 -2.52 24.99 -33.60
N ASN A 21 -3.43 25.08 -34.58
CA ASN A 21 -3.35 26.02 -35.69
C ASN A 21 -4.55 26.96 -35.77
N THR A 22 -5.46 26.83 -34.81
CA THR A 22 -6.67 27.68 -34.68
C THR A 22 -6.92 27.94 -33.20
N ASP A 23 -6.84 29.21 -32.82
CA ASP A 23 -7.12 29.64 -31.46
C ASP A 23 -8.59 29.40 -31.12
N ASP A 24 -8.85 28.71 -30.00
CA ASP A 24 -10.20 28.43 -29.47
C ASP A 24 -10.60 29.35 -28.32
N GLY A 25 -9.75 30.32 -27.98
CA GLY A 25 -9.96 31.25 -26.87
C GLY A 25 -9.65 30.66 -25.48
N SER A 26 -9.02 29.47 -25.43
CA SER A 26 -8.68 28.80 -24.16
C SER A 26 -7.37 29.28 -23.53
N CYS A 27 -6.67 30.26 -24.13
CA CYS A 27 -5.38 30.73 -23.62
C CYS A 27 -5.48 31.21 -22.16
N ALA A 28 -4.68 30.59 -21.29
CA ALA A 28 -4.59 30.92 -19.87
C ALA A 28 -3.23 31.58 -19.54
N TYR A 29 -3.25 32.65 -18.77
CA TYR A 29 -2.05 33.42 -18.42
C TYR A 29 -1.84 33.39 -16.91
N GLY A 30 -0.62 33.08 -16.47
CA GLY A 30 -0.27 33.02 -15.06
C GLY A 30 0.82 32.01 -14.78
N THR A 31 1.03 31.70 -13.52
CA THR A 31 1.94 30.63 -13.09
C THR A 31 1.20 29.31 -13.14
N PRO A 32 1.56 28.37 -14.02
CA PRO A 32 0.93 27.06 -14.06
C PRO A 32 1.36 26.21 -12.87
N GLY A 33 0.47 25.35 -12.39
CA GLY A 33 0.71 24.43 -11.30
C GLY A 33 -0.59 23.88 -10.71
N CYS A 34 -0.46 22.97 -9.77
CA CYS A 34 -1.61 22.42 -9.08
C CYS A 34 -2.22 23.42 -8.09
N MET A 35 -3.48 23.77 -8.29
CA MET A 35 -4.22 24.73 -7.44
C MET A 35 -5.10 24.04 -6.39
N ASP A 36 -5.16 22.72 -6.34
CA ASP A 36 -5.97 22.01 -5.33
C ASP A 36 -5.14 21.83 -4.05
N ALA A 37 -5.60 22.48 -2.97
CA ALA A 37 -4.92 22.43 -1.65
C ALA A 37 -4.91 21.03 -1.00
N THR A 38 -5.68 20.07 -1.53
CA THR A 38 -5.69 18.67 -1.07
C THR A 38 -4.73 17.78 -1.85
N ALA A 39 -4.16 18.30 -2.94
CA ALA A 39 -3.17 17.58 -3.73
C ALA A 39 -1.79 17.56 -3.06
N CYS A 40 -1.05 16.49 -3.29
CA CYS A 40 0.29 16.31 -2.74
C CYS A 40 1.32 17.29 -3.30
N ASN A 41 1.09 17.78 -4.51
CA ASN A 41 1.94 18.76 -5.19
C ASN A 41 1.26 20.13 -5.31
N PHE A 42 0.41 20.51 -4.33
CA PHE A 42 -0.20 21.83 -4.28
C PHE A 42 0.86 22.93 -4.35
N ASP A 43 0.67 23.86 -5.28
CA ASP A 43 1.52 25.05 -5.41
C ASP A 43 0.71 26.31 -5.09
N SER A 44 1.01 26.91 -3.96
CA SER A 44 0.34 28.15 -3.51
C SER A 44 0.66 29.37 -4.38
N ALA A 45 1.69 29.30 -5.24
CA ALA A 45 2.04 30.36 -6.19
C ALA A 45 1.36 30.18 -7.55
N ALA A 46 0.74 29.00 -7.81
CA ALA A 46 0.00 28.75 -9.03
C ALA A 46 -1.23 29.68 -9.12
N THR A 47 -1.44 30.23 -10.30
CA THR A 47 -2.60 31.07 -10.64
C THR A 47 -3.40 30.52 -11.81
N VAL A 48 -2.90 29.42 -12.42
CA VAL A 48 -3.54 28.67 -13.49
C VAL A 48 -3.35 27.19 -13.21
N ASP A 49 -4.45 26.44 -13.13
CA ASP A 49 -4.39 24.99 -13.01
C ASP A 49 -3.91 24.40 -14.34
N ASP A 50 -2.84 23.63 -14.29
CA ASP A 50 -2.22 22.96 -15.45
C ASP A 50 -2.59 21.47 -15.53
N GLY A 51 -3.47 21.00 -14.64
CA GLY A 51 -3.88 19.61 -14.55
C GLY A 51 -2.82 18.67 -13.95
N SER A 52 -1.74 19.20 -13.36
CA SER A 52 -0.65 18.43 -12.78
C SER A 52 -0.93 17.88 -11.39
N CYS A 53 -2.13 18.14 -10.82
CA CYS A 53 -2.46 17.71 -9.46
C CYS A 53 -2.30 16.20 -9.27
N THR A 54 -1.56 15.82 -8.25
CA THR A 54 -1.38 14.44 -7.81
C THR A 54 -1.97 14.27 -6.43
N PHE A 55 -2.63 13.14 -6.20
CA PHE A 55 -3.30 12.86 -4.94
C PHE A 55 -2.74 11.59 -4.32
N ALA A 56 -2.74 11.53 -3.00
CA ALA A 56 -2.42 10.30 -2.28
C ALA A 56 -3.41 9.19 -2.62
N GLY A 57 -2.92 7.95 -2.61
CA GLY A 57 -3.78 6.77 -2.73
C GLY A 57 -4.76 6.65 -1.57
N ALA A 58 -5.81 5.85 -1.74
CA ALA A 58 -6.78 5.62 -0.68
C ALA A 58 -6.11 5.08 0.60
N GLY A 59 -6.27 5.77 1.72
CA GLY A 59 -5.68 5.40 3.01
C GLY A 59 -4.20 5.76 3.18
N LEU A 60 -3.60 6.45 2.21
CA LEU A 60 -2.21 6.89 2.25
C LEU A 60 -2.12 8.42 2.38
N ASP A 61 -0.99 8.89 2.90
CA ASP A 61 -0.61 10.29 2.81
C ASP A 61 0.19 10.57 1.51
N CYS A 62 0.65 11.81 1.35
CA CYS A 62 1.43 12.20 0.17
C CYS A 62 2.84 11.62 0.10
N ASN A 63 3.36 11.01 1.17
CA ASN A 63 4.63 10.31 1.19
C ASN A 63 4.45 8.82 0.85
N GLY A 64 3.20 8.36 0.78
CA GLY A 64 2.85 6.95 0.61
C GLY A 64 2.77 6.18 1.93
N ASP A 65 2.78 6.89 3.07
CA ASP A 65 2.62 6.29 4.38
C ASP A 65 1.15 6.07 4.71
N CYS A 66 0.84 5.03 5.47
CA CYS A 66 -0.53 4.75 5.89
C CYS A 66 -1.07 5.81 6.85
N LEU A 67 -2.23 6.38 6.54
CA LEU A 67 -2.96 7.29 7.46
C LEU A 67 -3.50 6.56 8.69
N ALA A 68 -3.76 5.25 8.57
CA ALA A 68 -4.17 4.38 9.66
C ALA A 68 -3.79 2.94 9.34
N GLY A 69 -3.44 2.18 10.39
CA GLY A 69 -2.96 0.80 10.23
C GLY A 69 -1.49 0.71 9.84
N SER A 70 -1.07 -0.49 9.51
CA SER A 70 0.30 -0.83 9.13
C SER A 70 0.42 -1.02 7.63
N ALA A 71 1.51 -0.52 7.04
CA ALA A 71 1.80 -0.69 5.63
C ALA A 71 2.20 -2.14 5.34
N VAL A 72 1.53 -2.74 4.37
CA VAL A 72 1.89 -4.04 3.80
C VAL A 72 2.04 -3.88 2.31
N PHE A 73 3.24 -4.12 1.80
CA PHE A 73 3.48 -4.04 0.37
C PHE A 73 4.47 -5.10 -0.11
N TYR A 74 4.17 -5.61 -1.30
CA TYR A 74 5.01 -6.54 -2.02
C TYR A 74 5.80 -5.81 -3.10
N THR A 75 7.12 -6.00 -3.11
CA THR A 75 7.99 -5.55 -4.19
C THR A 75 8.33 -6.75 -5.06
N ALA A 76 7.97 -6.69 -6.32
CA ALA A 76 8.19 -7.79 -7.25
C ALA A 76 9.68 -8.01 -7.54
N GLY A 77 10.07 -9.27 -7.59
CA GLY A 77 11.31 -9.77 -8.17
C GLY A 77 11.07 -10.46 -9.51
N SER A 78 11.95 -11.39 -9.87
CA SER A 78 11.72 -12.31 -10.98
C SER A 78 10.65 -13.34 -10.61
N TYR A 79 10.01 -13.97 -11.61
CA TYR A 79 9.05 -15.06 -11.41
C TYR A 79 7.90 -14.74 -10.44
N CYS A 80 7.37 -13.54 -10.51
CA CYS A 80 6.32 -13.04 -9.61
C CYS A 80 5.09 -13.96 -9.47
N SER A 81 4.80 -14.81 -10.47
CA SER A 81 3.68 -15.75 -10.44
C SER A 81 3.81 -16.85 -9.40
N GLU A 82 5.01 -17.09 -8.91
CA GLU A 82 5.36 -18.16 -7.98
C GLU A 82 5.17 -17.74 -6.52
N HIS A 83 5.22 -16.42 -6.28
CA HIS A 83 5.18 -15.84 -4.95
C HIS A 83 3.75 -15.62 -4.47
N SER A 84 3.49 -16.02 -3.23
CA SER A 84 2.26 -15.73 -2.50
C SER A 84 2.54 -15.50 -1.02
N PHE A 85 1.64 -14.81 -0.33
CA PHE A 85 1.72 -14.68 1.12
C PHE A 85 0.34 -14.65 1.76
N THR A 86 0.31 -14.97 3.05
CA THR A 86 -0.85 -14.80 3.92
C THR A 86 -0.41 -14.25 5.26
N ILE A 87 -1.13 -13.27 5.78
CA ILE A 87 -0.97 -12.76 7.15
C ILE A 87 -2.19 -13.17 7.94
N THR A 88 -1.98 -13.83 9.08
CA THR A 88 -3.07 -14.30 9.96
C THR A 88 -2.89 -13.80 11.38
N ASP A 89 -3.99 -13.66 12.12
CA ASP A 89 -3.96 -13.49 13.57
C ASP A 89 -3.70 -14.83 14.29
N CYS A 90 -3.67 -14.80 15.63
CA CYS A 90 -3.47 -15.98 16.47
C CYS A 90 -4.57 -17.03 16.37
N ASN A 91 -5.75 -16.67 15.86
CA ASN A 91 -6.89 -17.57 15.65
C ASN A 91 -6.90 -18.15 14.23
N GLY A 92 -5.93 -17.78 13.40
CA GLY A 92 -5.87 -18.18 12.00
C GLY A 92 -6.78 -17.35 11.08
N ALA A 93 -7.38 -16.26 11.57
CA ALA A 93 -8.16 -15.38 10.72
C ALA A 93 -7.22 -14.63 9.77
N VAL A 94 -7.56 -14.62 8.47
CA VAL A 94 -6.77 -13.96 7.44
C VAL A 94 -6.97 -12.44 7.54
N LEU A 95 -5.87 -11.73 7.71
CA LEU A 95 -5.81 -10.27 7.77
C LEU A 95 -5.44 -9.67 6.41
N ALA A 96 -4.58 -10.35 5.67
CA ALA A 96 -4.22 -10.03 4.29
C ALA A 96 -3.71 -11.27 3.58
N ASP A 97 -3.92 -11.35 2.26
CA ASP A 97 -3.38 -12.38 1.42
C ASP A 97 -3.08 -11.88 0.01
N MET A 98 -2.11 -12.51 -0.63
CA MET A 98 -1.78 -12.34 -2.04
C MET A 98 -1.53 -13.73 -2.64
N THR A 99 -2.32 -14.10 -3.63
CA THR A 99 -2.24 -15.42 -4.27
C THR A 99 -1.23 -15.49 -5.42
N SER A 100 -0.79 -14.34 -5.93
CA SER A 100 0.25 -14.22 -6.96
C SER A 100 0.91 -12.85 -6.89
N GLY A 101 2.23 -12.82 -6.81
CA GLY A 101 3.02 -11.59 -6.80
C GLY A 101 2.86 -10.74 -8.06
N CYS A 102 2.45 -11.33 -9.19
CA CYS A 102 2.20 -10.58 -10.42
C CYS A 102 1.00 -9.63 -10.32
N ASN A 103 0.10 -9.86 -9.36
CA ASN A 103 -1.00 -8.94 -9.07
C ASN A 103 -0.54 -7.73 -8.25
N GLY A 104 0.65 -7.83 -7.64
CA GLY A 104 1.13 -6.85 -6.67
C GLY A 104 0.31 -6.87 -5.37
N PHE A 105 0.81 -6.21 -4.35
CA PHE A 105 0.06 -5.93 -3.12
C PHE A 105 0.59 -4.63 -2.49
N ASN A 106 -0.30 -3.71 -2.24
CA ASN A 106 0.00 -2.49 -1.51
C ASN A 106 -1.27 -2.04 -0.77
N SER A 107 -1.27 -2.18 0.54
CA SER A 107 -2.45 -1.88 1.35
C SER A 107 -2.06 -1.48 2.77
N CYS A 108 -2.91 -0.64 3.36
CA CYS A 108 -2.87 -0.35 4.79
C CYS A 108 -3.85 -1.26 5.51
N ILE A 109 -3.37 -2.07 6.42
CA ILE A 109 -4.18 -3.04 7.16
C ILE A 109 -4.04 -2.84 8.66
N THR A 110 -5.09 -3.15 9.41
CA THR A 110 -5.00 -3.16 10.87
C THR A 110 -4.39 -4.48 11.32
N LEU A 111 -3.15 -4.41 11.81
CA LEU A 111 -2.47 -5.56 12.39
C LEU A 111 -2.67 -5.58 13.92
N PRO A 112 -2.98 -6.75 14.51
CA PRO A 112 -2.86 -6.92 15.95
C PRO A 112 -1.39 -6.92 16.37
N ALA A 113 -1.12 -6.81 17.68
CA ALA A 113 0.25 -6.87 18.20
C ALA A 113 0.96 -8.21 17.93
N VAL A 114 0.18 -9.26 17.67
CA VAL A 114 0.67 -10.60 17.36
C VAL A 114 0.02 -11.11 16.10
N TYR A 115 0.84 -11.51 15.13
CA TYR A 115 0.39 -12.05 13.85
C TYR A 115 1.45 -12.97 13.25
N THR A 116 1.05 -13.74 12.26
CA THR A 116 1.93 -14.65 11.53
C THR A 116 1.94 -14.26 10.05
N VAL A 117 3.14 -14.15 9.47
CA VAL A 117 3.36 -13.96 8.04
C VAL A 117 3.83 -15.28 7.45
N THR A 118 3.09 -15.84 6.51
CA THR A 118 3.49 -17.03 5.77
C THR A 118 3.75 -16.63 4.33
N MET A 119 4.98 -16.89 3.87
CA MET A 119 5.44 -16.59 2.52
C MET A 119 5.72 -17.90 1.80
N ASN A 120 5.16 -18.05 0.60
CA ASN A 120 5.33 -19.28 -0.18
C ASN A 120 5.88 -18.94 -1.56
N ASP A 121 6.69 -19.86 -2.03
CA ASP A 121 7.14 -19.98 -3.41
C ASP A 121 6.70 -21.34 -3.96
N SER A 122 6.04 -21.36 -5.12
CA SER A 122 5.47 -22.59 -5.69
C SER A 122 6.50 -23.53 -6.28
N TYR A 123 7.71 -23.05 -6.57
CA TYR A 123 8.82 -23.86 -7.08
C TYR A 123 9.85 -24.20 -6.00
N ASN A 124 9.80 -23.58 -4.83
CA ASN A 124 10.72 -23.73 -3.70
C ASN A 124 12.19 -23.46 -4.08
N ASP A 125 12.42 -22.48 -4.93
CA ASP A 125 13.76 -22.02 -5.32
C ASP A 125 14.07 -20.59 -4.85
N GLY A 126 13.13 -19.99 -4.11
CA GLY A 126 13.29 -18.73 -3.37
C GLY A 126 12.46 -17.59 -3.93
N TRP A 127 12.56 -16.44 -3.30
CA TRP A 127 11.76 -15.25 -3.65
C TRP A 127 12.41 -14.36 -4.72
N ASP A 128 13.47 -14.80 -5.39
CA ASP A 128 14.05 -14.22 -6.61
C ASP A 128 14.20 -12.70 -6.63
N GLY A 129 14.61 -12.14 -5.49
CA GLY A 129 14.75 -10.71 -5.28
C GLY A 129 13.45 -9.98 -4.96
N ALA A 130 12.30 -10.68 -4.88
CA ALA A 130 11.08 -10.12 -4.34
C ALA A 130 11.17 -9.92 -2.82
N THR A 131 10.40 -8.98 -2.31
CA THR A 131 10.29 -8.74 -0.86
C THR A 131 8.84 -8.44 -0.46
N LEU A 132 8.49 -8.85 0.76
CA LEU A 132 7.28 -8.43 1.44
C LEU A 132 7.68 -7.53 2.61
N THR A 133 7.16 -6.33 2.65
CA THR A 133 7.32 -5.43 3.80
C THR A 133 6.02 -5.39 4.58
N VAL A 134 6.10 -5.66 5.88
CA VAL A 134 4.97 -5.63 6.81
C VAL A 134 5.36 -4.76 7.99
N ASP A 135 4.68 -3.64 8.17
CA ASP A 135 4.94 -2.68 9.26
C ASP A 135 6.43 -2.29 9.39
N GLY A 136 7.09 -2.06 8.24
CA GLY A 136 8.50 -1.71 8.15
C GLY A 136 9.48 -2.89 8.26
N ILE A 137 9.03 -4.10 8.56
CA ILE A 137 9.86 -5.30 8.57
C ILE A 137 9.89 -5.89 7.16
N VAL A 138 11.09 -6.11 6.63
CA VAL A 138 11.29 -6.66 5.29
C VAL A 138 11.59 -8.17 5.37
N TYR A 139 10.77 -8.94 4.66
CA TYR A 139 10.93 -10.39 4.47
C TYR A 139 11.34 -10.64 3.03
N SER A 140 12.35 -11.50 2.81
CA SER A 140 12.92 -11.76 1.48
C SER A 140 13.06 -13.26 1.16
N ALA A 141 12.51 -14.11 1.98
CA ALA A 141 12.56 -15.57 1.79
C ALA A 141 11.20 -16.19 2.10
N GLU A 142 10.95 -17.34 1.51
CA GLU A 142 9.82 -18.20 1.90
C GLU A 142 9.94 -18.64 3.35
N GLY A 143 8.82 -18.93 3.98
CA GLY A 143 8.76 -19.38 5.37
C GLY A 143 7.60 -18.80 6.14
N THR A 144 7.54 -19.19 7.40
CA THR A 144 6.55 -18.69 8.35
C THR A 144 7.24 -17.90 9.45
N TYR A 145 6.83 -16.66 9.59
CA TYR A 145 7.42 -15.69 10.52
C TYR A 145 6.35 -15.24 11.50
N GLN A 146 6.57 -15.45 12.78
CA GLN A 146 5.66 -15.01 13.84
C GLN A 146 6.18 -13.72 14.46
N VAL A 147 5.32 -12.72 14.55
CA VAL A 147 5.56 -11.45 15.24
C VAL A 147 4.82 -11.51 16.57
N GLY A 148 5.57 -11.42 17.68
CA GLY A 148 5.04 -11.65 19.03
C GLY A 148 4.79 -13.13 19.35
N ALA A 149 4.20 -13.40 20.49
CA ALA A 149 3.80 -14.74 20.89
C ALA A 149 2.28 -14.80 21.04
N CYS A 150 1.67 -15.77 20.36
CA CYS A 150 0.22 -15.98 20.53
C CYS A 150 -0.06 -16.44 21.95
N PRO A 151 -1.12 -15.90 22.61
CA PRO A 151 -1.50 -16.35 23.93
C PRO A 151 -1.89 -17.83 23.91
N VAL A 152 -1.40 -18.56 24.90
CA VAL A 152 -1.84 -19.93 25.17
C VAL A 152 -3.00 -19.86 26.14
N LEU A 153 -4.20 -20.10 25.63
CA LEU A 153 -5.44 -20.01 26.41
C LEU A 153 -5.63 -21.28 27.23
N GLY A 154 -6.08 -21.12 28.47
CA GLY A 154 -6.38 -22.22 29.39
C GLY A 154 -6.60 -21.73 30.83
N CYS A 155 -6.86 -22.67 31.74
CA CYS A 155 -6.99 -22.32 33.14
C CYS A 155 -5.62 -22.01 33.76
N THR A 156 -5.41 -20.76 34.22
CA THR A 156 -4.15 -20.31 34.85
C THR A 156 -4.17 -20.42 36.39
N ASP A 157 -5.29 -20.84 36.99
CA ASP A 157 -5.35 -21.06 38.44
C ASP A 157 -4.76 -22.42 38.82
N ALA A 158 -3.59 -22.40 39.48
CA ALA A 158 -2.89 -23.60 39.91
C ALA A 158 -3.66 -24.44 40.95
N ALA A 159 -4.74 -23.91 41.57
CA ALA A 159 -5.60 -24.65 42.45
C ALA A 159 -6.76 -25.34 41.75
N ALA A 160 -7.02 -25.03 40.50
CA ALA A 160 -8.07 -25.65 39.72
C ALA A 160 -7.69 -27.06 39.26
N ALA A 161 -8.68 -27.94 39.15
CA ALA A 161 -8.48 -29.34 38.71
C ALA A 161 -8.04 -29.47 37.26
N ASN A 162 -8.34 -28.46 36.47
CA ASN A 162 -7.99 -28.36 35.05
C ASN A 162 -6.91 -27.31 34.77
N TYR A 163 -6.06 -27.03 35.74
CA TYR A 163 -4.92 -26.14 35.57
C TYR A 163 -4.04 -26.56 34.38
N ASP A 164 -3.76 -25.62 33.51
CA ASP A 164 -2.83 -25.81 32.39
C ASP A 164 -1.56 -24.97 32.64
N ALA A 165 -0.46 -25.66 32.96
CA ALA A 165 0.82 -25.00 33.20
C ALA A 165 1.43 -24.34 31.94
N ALA A 166 0.92 -24.62 30.75
CA ALA A 166 1.33 -23.99 29.48
C ALA A 166 0.53 -22.73 29.19
N ALA A 167 -0.66 -22.56 29.82
CA ALA A 167 -1.48 -21.39 29.59
C ALA A 167 -0.84 -20.14 30.21
N ASP A 168 -0.79 -19.06 29.43
CA ASP A 168 -0.38 -17.73 29.86
C ASP A 168 -1.55 -16.73 29.97
N THR A 169 -2.72 -17.15 29.48
CA THR A 169 -3.92 -16.34 29.43
C THR A 169 -5.12 -17.18 29.86
N ASP A 170 -5.82 -16.71 30.91
CA ASP A 170 -7.01 -17.38 31.44
C ASP A 170 -8.17 -17.24 30.42
N ASP A 171 -8.75 -18.36 30.04
CA ASP A 171 -9.90 -18.45 29.13
C ASP A 171 -11.25 -18.57 29.87
N GLY A 172 -11.22 -18.50 31.20
CA GLY A 172 -12.39 -18.64 32.07
C GLY A 172 -12.84 -20.08 32.31
N SER A 173 -12.03 -21.07 31.91
CA SER A 173 -12.38 -22.51 32.03
C SER A 173 -12.07 -23.12 33.42
N CYS A 174 -11.45 -22.38 34.34
CA CYS A 174 -11.05 -22.89 35.65
C CYS A 174 -12.17 -23.53 36.46
#